data_20c70b9d3daabd92e930b4b039da8e60
#
_entry.id   20c70b9d3daabd92e930b4b039da8e60
#
_cell.length_a   1.000
_cell.length_b   1.000
_cell.length_c   1.000
_cell.angle_alpha   90.00
_cell.angle_beta   90.00
_cell.angle_gamma   90.00
#
_symmetry.space_group_name_H-M   'P 1'
#
loop_
_entity.id
_entity.type
_entity.pdbx_description
1 polymer ?
#
loop_
_entity_poly.entity_id
_entity_poly.type
_entity_poly.pdbx_seq_one_letter_code
_entity_poly.pdbx_strand_id
1 'polypeptide(L)'
;VCGXXXEKDEYAKAAGGISEFTTSIRTGRTMKEIEEGEDEQITSNPFNSTGVQLAQLVHTPPKGEDWLYELKYDGYRILAYIEGNSVRLITRNGNDYTQRFQDVASSLVDWAGDRAMILDGEIAITDETGKTDFQALQNHLKNPHIKNLTYIVFDLLALDGADLRGHRLIDRKETLEALLKDAPQNLHYSRHVRGNSKESFRAACEAGLEGIVGKKADSVYSGARNGDWIKLKCEQRQEFVIGGYTLSDRKTSGVSSLLLGVYAGGKLIYAGRAGTGLSEADRKELEGKFAGIKRMEPPFQHAPKPRTKEKITWLEPELVAEIKFAEWTEDNLLRQASFKGLRTDKNPRDIKKEKADEELQPQSAAQETEKVVAANTNSIIIEGIKISNPDKVIFTDPEITKGDVSRYYAQVAERMLPYVSRRILSIVRCPKGISQTCFYKKHPGPGSKGIVTIPIATGDGEMEDYFYIENTSGLIAEAQXXXXXX
;
A
#
# COMPACT_ATOMS: atom_id res chain seq x y z
N VAL A 1 15.26 -31.99 14.26
CA VAL A 1 14.71 -31.75 15.59
C VAL A 1 15.47 -30.57 16.19
N CYS A 2 14.94 -29.38 16.01
CA CYS A 2 15.46 -28.17 16.65
C CYS A 2 14.66 -27.95 17.93
N GLY A 3 15.36 -28.22 19.07
CA GLY A 3 14.77 -27.83 20.35
C GLY A 3 14.83 -26.33 20.55
N UNK A 4 13.89 -25.64 20.69
CA UNK A 4 13.88 -24.36 20.96
C UNK A 4 13.75 -24.20 22.34
N UNK A 5 14.22 -23.81 22.79
CA UNK A 5 14.14 -23.56 23.85
C UNK A 5 13.46 -22.50 24.02
N UNK A 6 12.64 -22.41 24.00
CA UNK A 6 11.97 -21.45 24.29
C UNK A 6 12.26 -21.11 25.59
N GLU A 7 12.87 -20.09 25.74
CA GLU A 7 12.96 -19.43 27.03
C GLU A 7 11.60 -18.84 27.38
N LYS A 8 11.14 -19.09 28.56
CA LYS A 8 9.83 -18.60 29.02
C LYS A 8 9.88 -17.08 29.20
N ASP A 9 9.09 -16.37 28.38
CA ASP A 9 8.86 -14.93 28.55
C ASP A 9 7.53 -14.70 29.30
N GLU A 10 7.15 -13.43 29.47
CA GLU A 10 5.90 -13.03 30.17
C GLU A 10 4.62 -13.53 29.48
N TYR A 11 4.73 -14.01 28.24
CA TYR A 11 3.61 -14.57 27.46
C TYR A 11 3.59 -16.09 27.50
N ALA A 12 4.61 -16.73 28.11
CA ALA A 12 4.64 -18.17 28.24
C ALA A 12 3.62 -18.63 29.28
N LYS A 13 2.60 -19.40 28.89
CA LYS A 13 1.57 -19.89 29.80
C LYS A 13 2.17 -20.94 30.74
N ALA A 14 1.86 -20.85 32.02
CA ALA A 14 2.36 -21.74 33.06
C ALA A 14 1.77 -23.16 33.00
N ALA A 15 0.67 -23.39 32.28
CA ALA A 15 0.04 -24.69 32.13
C ALA A 15 -0.65 -24.77 30.75
N GLY A 16 -0.74 -25.96 30.19
CA GLY A 16 -1.39 -26.24 28.92
C GLY A 16 -0.46 -26.46 27.73
N GLY A 17 0.67 -25.80 27.69
CA GLY A 17 1.72 -26.00 26.70
C GLY A 17 1.25 -26.14 25.25
N ILE A 18 2.07 -26.78 24.44
CA ILE A 18 1.83 -27.00 22.99
C ILE A 18 0.56 -27.84 22.73
N SER A 19 0.12 -28.62 23.69
CA SER A 19 -1.07 -29.49 23.56
C SER A 19 -2.39 -28.70 23.36
N GLU A 20 -2.43 -27.41 23.71
CA GLU A 20 -3.60 -26.57 23.47
C GLU A 20 -3.68 -26.06 22.00
N PHE A 21 -2.56 -26.13 21.29
CA PHE A 21 -2.47 -25.64 19.90
C PHE A 21 -2.37 -26.86 18.98
N THR A 22 -3.52 -27.45 18.70
CA THR A 22 -3.59 -28.72 17.95
C THR A 22 -3.64 -28.51 16.43
N THR A 23 -3.77 -27.26 16.00
CA THR A 23 -3.90 -26.93 14.58
C THR A 23 -2.86 -25.90 14.11
N SER A 24 -2.47 -26.01 12.85
CA SER A 24 -1.59 -25.04 12.19
C SER A 24 -2.26 -23.65 12.11
N ILE A 25 -1.56 -22.60 12.54
CA ILE A 25 -2.02 -21.20 12.44
C ILE A 25 -2.27 -20.82 10.99
N ARG A 26 -1.52 -21.42 10.06
CA ARG A 26 -1.58 -21.08 8.64
C ARG A 26 -2.72 -21.80 7.91
N THR A 27 -2.96 -23.06 8.26
CA THR A 27 -3.89 -23.92 7.50
C THR A 27 -5.10 -24.38 8.31
N GLY A 28 -5.09 -24.20 9.64
CA GLY A 28 -6.13 -24.71 10.53
C GLY A 28 -6.09 -26.21 10.72
N ARG A 29 -5.20 -26.95 10.03
CA ARG A 29 -5.12 -28.40 10.09
C ARG A 29 -4.38 -28.88 11.34
N THR A 30 -4.78 -30.04 11.84
CA THR A 30 -4.07 -30.73 12.91
C THR A 30 -2.73 -31.29 12.40
N MET A 31 -1.81 -31.58 13.30
CA MET A 31 -0.54 -32.22 12.95
C MET A 31 -0.74 -33.54 12.23
N LYS A 32 -1.79 -34.29 12.61
CA LYS A 32 -2.14 -35.58 12.00
C LYS A 32 -2.56 -35.42 10.55
N GLU A 33 -3.41 -34.44 10.24
CA GLU A 33 -3.85 -34.13 8.87
C GLU A 33 -2.69 -33.64 7.99
N ILE A 34 -1.70 -32.99 8.58
CA ILE A 34 -0.47 -32.57 7.88
C ILE A 34 0.42 -33.79 7.58
N GLU A 35 0.53 -34.72 8.54
CA GLU A 35 1.38 -35.89 8.43
C GLU A 35 0.81 -36.94 7.44
N GLU A 36 -0.50 -37.08 7.38
CA GLU A 36 -1.20 -38.02 6.50
C GLU A 36 -1.23 -37.57 5.03
N GLY A 37 -0.79 -36.36 4.76
CA GLY A 37 -0.58 -35.88 3.37
C GLY A 37 -1.87 -35.81 2.55
N GLU A 38 -3.01 -35.58 3.18
CA GLU A 38 -4.22 -35.26 2.42
C GLU A 38 -4.03 -33.88 1.76
N ASP A 39 -3.56 -33.90 0.54
CA ASP A 39 -3.51 -32.75 -0.35
C ASP A 39 -4.94 -32.39 -0.78
N GLU A 40 -5.74 -31.85 0.12
CA GLU A 40 -6.70 -30.87 -0.35
C GLU A 40 -5.85 -29.76 -0.97
N GLN A 41 -6.04 -29.52 -2.23
CA GLN A 41 -5.49 -28.34 -2.87
C GLN A 41 -5.86 -27.15 -1.99
N ILE A 42 -4.93 -26.75 -1.13
CA ILE A 42 -5.04 -25.47 -0.46
C ILE A 42 -4.95 -24.49 -1.62
N THR A 43 -6.10 -24.01 -2.07
CA THR A 43 -6.17 -22.77 -2.81
C THR A 43 -5.74 -21.70 -1.80
N SER A 44 -4.44 -21.67 -1.51
CA SER A 44 -3.85 -20.57 -0.78
C SER A 44 -4.20 -19.35 -1.62
N ASN A 45 -5.13 -18.56 -1.12
CA ASN A 45 -5.40 -17.29 -1.75
C ASN A 45 -4.02 -16.64 -1.98
N PRO A 46 -3.54 -16.57 -3.23
CA PRO A 46 -2.17 -16.12 -3.49
C PRO A 46 -1.94 -14.67 -3.05
N PHE A 47 -2.99 -14.00 -2.55
CA PHE A 47 -2.96 -12.59 -2.13
C PHE A 47 -3.00 -12.37 -0.63
N ASN A 48 -3.02 -13.43 0.18
CA ASN A 48 -2.91 -13.24 1.64
C ASN A 48 -1.57 -12.60 2.09
N SER A 49 -0.59 -12.50 1.20
CA SER A 49 0.75 -11.97 1.51
C SER A 49 1.22 -10.82 0.63
N THR A 50 0.52 -10.49 -0.46
CA THR A 50 0.95 -9.41 -1.38
C THR A 50 -0.12 -8.33 -1.48
N GLY A 51 0.30 -7.09 -1.25
CA GLY A 51 -0.57 -5.93 -1.45
C GLY A 51 -0.93 -5.70 -2.92
N VAL A 52 -1.79 -4.75 -3.18
CA VAL A 52 -2.12 -4.32 -4.55
C VAL A 52 -1.01 -3.43 -5.12
N GLN A 53 -0.75 -3.56 -6.42
CA GLN A 53 0.20 -2.69 -7.13
C GLN A 53 -0.28 -1.24 -7.07
N LEU A 54 0.59 -0.31 -6.68
CA LEU A 54 0.24 1.10 -6.45
C LEU A 54 0.95 2.02 -7.44
N ALA A 55 0.20 2.98 -7.97
CA ALA A 55 0.74 3.99 -8.87
C ALA A 55 1.38 5.15 -8.10
N GLN A 56 2.56 5.55 -8.54
CA GLN A 56 3.32 6.69 -8.04
C GLN A 56 2.87 7.98 -8.72
N LEU A 57 2.67 9.05 -7.97
CA LEU A 57 2.31 10.35 -8.55
C LEU A 57 3.52 10.96 -9.26
N VAL A 58 3.33 11.40 -10.50
CA VAL A 58 4.33 12.17 -11.25
C VAL A 58 3.66 13.39 -11.89
N HIS A 59 4.44 14.45 -12.13
CA HIS A 59 3.96 15.65 -12.82
C HIS A 59 4.29 15.63 -14.31
N THR A 60 5.32 14.88 -14.67
CA THR A 60 5.75 14.74 -16.06
C THR A 60 5.73 13.27 -16.44
N PRO A 61 5.07 12.91 -17.54
CA PRO A 61 5.07 11.50 -17.95
C PRO A 61 6.47 11.06 -18.39
N PRO A 62 6.87 9.84 -18.07
CA PRO A 62 8.15 9.29 -18.55
C PRO A 62 8.16 9.22 -20.08
N LYS A 63 9.36 9.33 -20.64
CA LYS A 63 9.59 9.19 -22.08
C LYS A 63 9.73 7.70 -22.44
N GLY A 64 9.47 7.38 -23.69
CA GLY A 64 9.64 6.03 -24.25
C GLY A 64 8.34 5.33 -24.57
N GLU A 65 8.45 4.24 -25.33
CA GLU A 65 7.32 3.46 -25.83
C GLU A 65 7.01 2.21 -24.97
N ASP A 66 7.75 2.04 -23.89
CA ASP A 66 7.59 0.88 -23.00
C ASP A 66 6.47 1.05 -21.98
N TRP A 67 5.72 2.14 -22.07
CA TRP A 67 4.63 2.47 -21.17
C TRP A 67 3.27 2.29 -21.83
N LEU A 68 2.35 1.66 -21.11
CA LEU A 68 0.94 1.53 -21.47
C LEU A 68 0.16 2.58 -20.67
N TYR A 69 -0.57 3.47 -21.34
CA TYR A 69 -1.34 4.54 -20.70
C TYR A 69 -2.82 4.19 -20.74
N GLU A 70 -3.45 4.16 -19.59
CA GLU A 70 -4.88 3.91 -19.38
C GLU A 70 -5.54 5.15 -18.79
N LEU A 71 -6.83 5.29 -18.95
CA LEU A 71 -7.60 6.32 -18.25
C LEU A 71 -7.54 6.06 -16.75
N LYS A 72 -7.47 7.12 -15.96
CA LYS A 72 -7.59 7.02 -14.51
C LYS A 72 -9.07 7.12 -14.15
N TYR A 73 -9.65 5.99 -13.82
CA TYR A 73 -11.05 5.89 -13.41
C TYR A 73 -11.22 6.36 -11.97
N ASP A 74 -12.36 6.99 -11.68
CA ASP A 74 -12.70 7.53 -10.36
C ASP A 74 -13.80 6.65 -9.74
N GLY A 75 -13.39 5.71 -8.89
CA GLY A 75 -14.29 4.72 -8.31
C GLY A 75 -13.70 4.06 -7.06
N TYR A 76 -14.08 2.82 -6.85
CA TYR A 76 -13.50 1.95 -5.83
C TYR A 76 -12.70 0.82 -6.47
N ARG A 77 -11.41 0.77 -6.13
CA ARG A 77 -10.54 -0.33 -6.58
C ARG A 77 -10.94 -1.62 -5.89
N ILE A 78 -11.23 -2.63 -6.69
CA ILE A 78 -11.72 -3.93 -6.26
C ILE A 78 -10.87 -5.04 -6.87
N LEU A 79 -10.44 -5.97 -6.02
CA LEU A 79 -9.98 -7.30 -6.45
C LEU A 79 -11.19 -8.22 -6.46
N ALA A 80 -11.48 -8.81 -7.62
CA ALA A 80 -12.54 -9.82 -7.75
C ALA A 80 -11.91 -11.21 -7.72
N TYR A 81 -12.24 -11.96 -6.70
CA TYR A 81 -11.87 -13.37 -6.53
C TYR A 81 -13.04 -14.22 -7.01
N ILE A 82 -12.83 -14.97 -8.06
CA ILE A 82 -13.86 -15.77 -8.74
C ILE A 82 -13.42 -17.22 -8.68
N GLU A 83 -14.31 -18.10 -8.20
CA GLU A 83 -14.04 -19.53 -8.11
C GLU A 83 -15.38 -20.29 -8.25
N GLY A 84 -15.61 -20.89 -9.41
CA GLY A 84 -16.89 -21.51 -9.76
C GLY A 84 -18.03 -20.51 -9.60
N ASN A 85 -19.06 -20.89 -8.87
CA ASN A 85 -20.25 -20.05 -8.63
C ASN A 85 -20.07 -19.03 -7.49
N SER A 86 -18.82 -18.78 -7.06
CA SER A 86 -18.53 -17.88 -5.95
C SER A 86 -17.71 -16.69 -6.42
N VAL A 87 -18.11 -15.49 -6.00
CA VAL A 87 -17.35 -14.25 -6.24
C VAL A 87 -17.24 -13.48 -4.93
N ARG A 88 -16.04 -12.96 -4.66
CA ARG A 88 -15.83 -11.99 -3.59
C ARG A 88 -15.18 -10.74 -4.17
N LEU A 89 -15.75 -9.59 -3.84
CA LEU A 89 -15.28 -8.26 -4.27
C LEU A 89 -14.61 -7.57 -3.09
N ILE A 90 -13.28 -7.55 -3.10
CA ILE A 90 -12.48 -7.11 -1.95
C ILE A 90 -11.80 -5.78 -2.27
N THR A 91 -11.99 -4.80 -1.40
CA THR A 91 -11.33 -3.50 -1.53
C THR A 91 -9.83 -3.63 -1.23
N ARG A 92 -9.05 -2.64 -1.61
CA ARG A 92 -7.61 -2.53 -1.31
C ARG A 92 -7.27 -2.80 0.17
N ASN A 93 -8.16 -2.44 1.08
CA ASN A 93 -7.94 -2.59 2.53
C ASN A 93 -8.52 -3.88 3.10
N GLY A 94 -8.96 -4.81 2.24
CA GLY A 94 -9.49 -6.10 2.65
C GLY A 94 -10.97 -6.11 3.03
N ASN A 95 -11.68 -5.01 2.84
CA ASN A 95 -13.12 -4.96 3.12
C ASN A 95 -13.91 -5.68 2.02
N ASP A 96 -14.84 -6.54 2.41
CA ASP A 96 -15.72 -7.25 1.48
C ASP A 96 -16.89 -6.36 1.06
N TYR A 97 -16.94 -6.01 -0.22
CA TYR A 97 -17.98 -5.19 -0.82
C TYR A 97 -18.89 -5.99 -1.78
N THR A 98 -18.87 -7.30 -1.71
CA THR A 98 -19.66 -8.18 -2.60
C THR A 98 -21.14 -7.82 -2.57
N GLN A 99 -21.71 -7.65 -1.37
CA GLN A 99 -23.12 -7.29 -1.21
C GLN A 99 -23.44 -5.86 -1.66
N ARG A 100 -22.44 -4.96 -1.59
CA ARG A 100 -22.60 -3.57 -2.02
C ARG A 100 -22.60 -3.42 -3.54
N PHE A 101 -21.94 -4.35 -4.24
CA PHE A 101 -21.82 -4.37 -5.70
C PHE A 101 -22.39 -5.68 -6.27
N GLN A 102 -23.54 -6.08 -5.76
CA GLN A 102 -24.16 -7.37 -6.09
C GLN A 102 -24.42 -7.55 -7.61
N ASP A 103 -24.79 -6.49 -8.31
CA ASP A 103 -25.01 -6.55 -9.77
C ASP A 103 -23.72 -6.94 -10.51
N VAL A 104 -22.59 -6.38 -10.09
CA VAL A 104 -21.26 -6.73 -10.66
C VAL A 104 -20.89 -8.17 -10.26
N ALA A 105 -21.11 -8.55 -9.00
CA ALA A 105 -20.81 -9.91 -8.52
C ALA A 105 -21.60 -10.96 -9.30
N SER A 106 -22.90 -10.74 -9.50
CA SER A 106 -23.77 -11.65 -10.28
C SER A 106 -23.28 -11.77 -11.73
N SER A 107 -22.98 -10.63 -12.37
CA SER A 107 -22.46 -10.64 -13.75
C SER A 107 -21.15 -11.40 -13.86
N LEU A 108 -20.27 -11.28 -12.87
CA LEU A 108 -18.98 -12.00 -12.83
C LEU A 108 -19.20 -13.52 -12.70
N VAL A 109 -20.11 -13.96 -11.84
CA VAL A 109 -20.47 -15.39 -11.69
C VAL A 109 -20.99 -15.94 -13.03
N ASP A 110 -21.97 -15.27 -13.61
CA ASP A 110 -22.61 -15.71 -14.85
C ASP A 110 -21.61 -15.76 -16.02
N TRP A 111 -20.73 -14.78 -16.11
CA TRP A 111 -19.73 -14.68 -17.18
C TRP A 111 -18.59 -15.68 -17.01
N ALA A 112 -18.10 -15.86 -15.80
CA ALA A 112 -16.93 -16.70 -15.54
C ALA A 112 -17.23 -18.19 -15.75
N GLY A 113 -18.45 -18.64 -15.47
CA GLY A 113 -18.79 -20.07 -15.51
C GLY A 113 -17.94 -20.85 -14.51
N ASP A 114 -17.31 -21.92 -14.99
CA ASP A 114 -16.48 -22.79 -14.13
C ASP A 114 -15.02 -22.30 -13.97
N ARG A 115 -14.66 -21.17 -14.57
CA ARG A 115 -13.29 -20.65 -14.49
C ARG A 115 -12.98 -20.07 -13.12
N ALA A 116 -11.73 -20.22 -12.70
CA ALA A 116 -11.21 -19.58 -11.49
C ALA A 116 -10.28 -18.43 -11.89
N MET A 117 -10.48 -17.21 -11.35
CA MET A 117 -9.64 -16.08 -11.72
C MET A 117 -9.59 -14.99 -10.64
N ILE A 118 -8.54 -14.20 -10.68
CA ILE A 118 -8.41 -13.01 -9.84
C ILE A 118 -8.19 -11.82 -10.77
N LEU A 119 -9.13 -10.87 -10.68
CA LEU A 119 -9.13 -9.66 -11.50
C LEU A 119 -8.84 -8.45 -10.63
N ASP A 120 -8.10 -7.48 -11.16
CA ASP A 120 -7.88 -6.18 -10.51
C ASP A 120 -8.51 -5.09 -11.39
N GLY A 121 -9.37 -4.29 -10.79
CA GLY A 121 -10.11 -3.28 -11.55
C GLY A 121 -10.67 -2.18 -10.65
N GLU A 122 -11.43 -1.29 -11.30
CA GLU A 122 -12.11 -0.18 -10.63
C GLU A 122 -13.61 -0.33 -10.85
N ILE A 123 -14.41 -0.34 -9.77
CA ILE A 123 -15.88 -0.25 -9.89
C ILE A 123 -16.26 1.23 -9.87
N ALA A 124 -16.96 1.65 -10.90
CA ALA A 124 -17.39 3.04 -11.07
C ALA A 124 -18.81 3.10 -11.63
N ILE A 125 -19.41 4.28 -11.57
CA ILE A 125 -20.58 4.62 -12.38
C ILE A 125 -20.07 5.46 -13.53
N THR A 126 -20.45 5.06 -14.75
CA THR A 126 -20.05 5.75 -15.98
C THR A 126 -21.27 6.40 -16.63
N ASP A 127 -21.07 7.57 -17.20
CA ASP A 127 -22.07 8.18 -18.09
C ASP A 127 -21.99 7.57 -19.49
N GLU A 128 -22.85 8.05 -20.40
CA GLU A 128 -22.92 7.59 -21.79
C GLU A 128 -21.62 7.80 -22.59
N THR A 129 -20.74 8.69 -22.11
CA THR A 129 -19.45 8.97 -22.74
C THR A 129 -18.31 8.13 -22.15
N GLY A 130 -18.59 7.35 -21.10
CA GLY A 130 -17.60 6.53 -20.40
C GLY A 130 -16.86 7.29 -19.30
N LYS A 131 -17.25 8.52 -19.00
CA LYS A 131 -16.68 9.31 -17.91
C LYS A 131 -17.22 8.80 -16.56
N THR A 132 -16.34 8.64 -15.59
CA THR A 132 -16.70 8.14 -14.25
C THR A 132 -17.24 9.28 -13.36
N ASP A 133 -18.26 8.96 -12.56
CA ASP A 133 -18.86 9.87 -11.58
C ASP A 133 -18.82 9.26 -10.17
N PHE A 134 -17.84 9.71 -9.39
CA PHE A 134 -17.61 9.24 -8.02
C PHE A 134 -18.78 9.61 -7.08
N GLN A 135 -19.39 10.78 -7.29
CA GLN A 135 -20.53 11.20 -6.47
C GLN A 135 -21.76 10.31 -6.73
N ALA A 136 -21.99 9.94 -7.98
CA ALA A 136 -23.05 8.99 -8.34
C ALA A 136 -22.78 7.61 -7.70
N LEU A 137 -21.52 7.16 -7.69
CA LEU A 137 -21.13 5.90 -7.05
C LEU A 137 -21.37 5.94 -5.52
N GLN A 138 -21.05 7.04 -4.88
CA GLN A 138 -21.31 7.22 -3.44
C GLN A 138 -22.81 7.22 -3.13
N ASN A 139 -23.60 7.84 -3.99
CA ASN A 139 -25.06 7.84 -3.88
C ASN A 139 -25.64 6.43 -4.06
N HIS A 140 -25.09 5.65 -4.98
CA HIS A 140 -25.45 4.24 -5.16
C HIS A 140 -25.19 3.42 -3.89
N LEU A 141 -24.03 3.62 -3.24
CA LEU A 141 -23.71 2.91 -2.00
C LEU A 141 -24.66 3.22 -0.83
N LYS A 142 -25.29 4.39 -0.86
CA LYS A 142 -26.31 4.80 0.12
C LYS A 142 -27.71 4.28 -0.25
N ASN A 143 -27.98 4.12 -1.53
CA ASN A 143 -29.29 3.74 -2.04
C ASN A 143 -29.10 2.93 -3.34
N PRO A 144 -29.03 1.59 -3.25
CA PRO A 144 -28.60 0.73 -4.38
C PRO A 144 -29.68 0.51 -5.46
N HIS A 145 -30.35 1.57 -5.90
CA HIS A 145 -31.32 1.52 -7.02
C HIS A 145 -30.77 2.17 -8.30
N ILE A 146 -29.55 2.69 -8.26
CA ILE A 146 -28.91 3.29 -9.44
C ILE A 146 -28.31 2.16 -10.29
N LYS A 147 -28.78 2.03 -11.51
CA LYS A 147 -28.20 1.14 -12.52
C LYS A 147 -26.95 1.80 -13.12
N ASN A 148 -26.13 1.04 -13.82
CA ASN A 148 -24.90 1.45 -14.52
C ASN A 148 -23.61 1.38 -13.67
N LEU A 149 -23.57 0.49 -12.67
CA LEU A 149 -22.31 0.06 -12.09
C LEU A 149 -21.50 -0.68 -13.15
N THR A 150 -20.27 -0.26 -13.36
CA THR A 150 -19.33 -0.87 -14.30
C THR A 150 -18.06 -1.30 -13.56
N TYR A 151 -17.63 -2.52 -13.79
CA TYR A 151 -16.33 -2.99 -13.34
C TYR A 151 -15.33 -2.90 -14.49
N ILE A 152 -14.40 -1.98 -14.39
CA ILE A 152 -13.39 -1.69 -15.41
C ILE A 152 -12.12 -2.44 -15.01
N VAL A 153 -11.85 -3.55 -15.65
CA VAL A 153 -10.78 -4.47 -15.29
C VAL A 153 -9.50 -4.06 -16.03
N PHE A 154 -8.42 -3.88 -15.29
CA PHE A 154 -7.16 -3.41 -15.85
C PHE A 154 -5.99 -4.38 -15.62
N ASP A 155 -6.18 -5.47 -14.86
CA ASP A 155 -5.16 -6.51 -14.71
C ASP A 155 -5.79 -7.88 -14.39
N LEU A 156 -5.08 -8.95 -14.76
CA LEU A 156 -5.42 -10.35 -14.51
C LEU A 156 -4.28 -10.98 -13.71
N LEU A 157 -4.58 -11.40 -12.49
CA LEU A 157 -3.55 -11.81 -11.54
C LEU A 157 -3.45 -13.33 -11.38
N ALA A 158 -4.55 -14.05 -11.67
CA ALA A 158 -4.57 -15.51 -11.70
C ALA A 158 -5.63 -15.99 -12.68
N LEU A 159 -5.42 -17.14 -13.28
CA LEU A 159 -6.37 -17.78 -14.20
C LEU A 159 -6.24 -19.30 -14.09
N ASP A 160 -7.35 -19.96 -13.73
CA ASP A 160 -7.50 -21.43 -13.69
C ASP A 160 -6.33 -22.12 -12.93
N GLY A 161 -5.99 -21.57 -11.78
CA GLY A 161 -4.94 -22.07 -10.89
C GLY A 161 -3.54 -21.56 -11.19
N ALA A 162 -3.33 -20.89 -12.32
CA ALA A 162 -2.04 -20.30 -12.66
C ALA A 162 -1.89 -18.89 -12.06
N ASP A 163 -0.81 -18.63 -11.34
CA ASP A 163 -0.45 -17.29 -10.85
C ASP A 163 0.24 -16.51 -11.97
N LEU A 164 -0.38 -15.43 -12.42
CA LEU A 164 0.12 -14.61 -13.54
C LEU A 164 0.91 -13.37 -13.07
N ARG A 165 1.03 -13.13 -11.77
CA ARG A 165 1.69 -11.93 -11.24
C ARG A 165 3.15 -11.81 -11.66
N GLY A 166 3.84 -12.94 -11.87
CA GLY A 166 5.22 -12.99 -12.36
C GLY A 166 5.37 -12.77 -13.87
N HIS A 167 4.27 -12.72 -14.63
CA HIS A 167 4.29 -12.47 -16.07
C HIS A 167 4.32 -10.98 -16.38
N ARG A 168 4.80 -10.60 -17.56
CA ARG A 168 4.80 -9.21 -18.00
C ARG A 168 3.37 -8.65 -18.07
N LEU A 169 3.19 -7.40 -17.73
CA LEU A 169 1.88 -6.74 -17.80
C LEU A 169 1.22 -6.87 -19.18
N ILE A 170 1.99 -6.67 -20.24
CA ILE A 170 1.44 -6.74 -21.60
C ILE A 170 0.82 -8.12 -21.89
N ASP A 171 1.46 -9.21 -21.45
CA ASP A 171 0.97 -10.58 -21.64
C ASP A 171 -0.32 -10.82 -20.82
N ARG A 172 -0.34 -10.33 -19.58
CA ARG A 172 -1.54 -10.40 -18.72
C ARG A 172 -2.70 -9.62 -19.32
N LYS A 173 -2.41 -8.43 -19.90
CA LYS A 173 -3.42 -7.59 -20.54
C LYS A 173 -3.97 -8.19 -21.83
N GLU A 174 -3.12 -8.83 -22.64
CA GLU A 174 -3.56 -9.55 -23.86
C GLU A 174 -4.52 -10.68 -23.50
N THR A 175 -4.17 -11.47 -22.48
CA THR A 175 -5.03 -12.54 -21.98
C THR A 175 -6.37 -11.97 -21.45
N LEU A 176 -6.31 -10.90 -20.65
CA LEU A 176 -7.48 -10.24 -20.10
C LEU A 176 -8.39 -9.69 -21.20
N GLU A 177 -7.84 -9.04 -22.21
CA GLU A 177 -8.62 -8.50 -23.35
C GLU A 177 -9.34 -9.60 -24.10
N ALA A 178 -8.66 -10.72 -24.32
CA ALA A 178 -9.28 -11.89 -24.98
C ALA A 178 -10.42 -12.46 -24.12
N LEU A 179 -10.25 -12.56 -22.82
CA LEU A 179 -11.27 -13.06 -21.89
C LEU A 179 -12.53 -12.15 -21.86
N LEU A 180 -12.32 -10.84 -21.86
CA LEU A 180 -13.40 -9.85 -21.74
C LEU A 180 -14.09 -9.52 -23.07
N LYS A 181 -13.70 -10.13 -24.17
CA LYS A 181 -14.25 -9.86 -25.50
C LYS A 181 -15.79 -10.05 -25.55
N ASP A 182 -16.27 -11.10 -24.91
CA ASP A 182 -17.69 -11.46 -24.89
C ASP A 182 -18.31 -11.24 -23.49
N ALA A 183 -17.72 -10.34 -22.70
CA ALA A 183 -18.18 -10.04 -21.35
C ALA A 183 -19.47 -9.19 -21.39
N PRO A 184 -20.31 -9.27 -20.34
CA PRO A 184 -21.51 -8.43 -20.26
C PRO A 184 -21.17 -6.94 -20.16
N GLN A 185 -22.16 -6.10 -20.50
CA GLN A 185 -21.99 -4.65 -20.63
C GLN A 185 -21.43 -3.92 -19.40
N ASN A 186 -21.54 -4.53 -18.23
CA ASN A 186 -21.03 -3.93 -17.00
C ASN A 186 -19.61 -4.44 -16.62
N LEU A 187 -18.97 -5.23 -17.48
CA LEU A 187 -17.58 -5.69 -17.32
C LEU A 187 -16.77 -5.18 -18.51
N HIS A 188 -15.89 -4.22 -18.27
CA HIS A 188 -15.14 -3.56 -19.33
C HIS A 188 -13.64 -3.80 -19.18
N TYR A 189 -12.97 -4.06 -20.28
CA TYR A 189 -11.51 -4.06 -20.37
C TYR A 189 -11.01 -2.61 -20.33
N SER A 190 -10.06 -2.32 -19.46
CA SER A 190 -9.37 -1.01 -19.45
C SER A 190 -8.42 -0.94 -20.63
N ARG A 191 -8.84 -0.27 -21.69
CA ARG A 191 -8.03 -0.07 -22.89
C ARG A 191 -6.82 0.80 -22.60
N HIS A 192 -5.74 0.56 -23.35
CA HIS A 192 -4.51 1.31 -23.20
C HIS A 192 -3.97 1.80 -24.55
N VAL A 193 -3.16 2.84 -24.47
CA VAL A 193 -2.36 3.36 -25.59
C VAL A 193 -0.89 3.14 -25.23
N ARG A 194 -0.11 2.59 -26.16
CA ARG A 194 1.32 2.39 -25.94
C ARG A 194 2.09 3.64 -26.33
N GLY A 195 2.96 4.13 -25.44
CA GLY A 195 3.71 5.37 -25.68
C GLY A 195 2.80 6.59 -25.68
N ASN A 196 3.21 7.66 -26.35
CA ASN A 196 2.41 8.87 -26.59
C ASN A 196 1.79 9.53 -25.35
N SER A 197 2.54 9.53 -24.26
CA SER A 197 2.07 9.92 -22.91
C SER A 197 1.53 11.35 -22.83
N LYS A 198 2.20 12.30 -23.48
CA LYS A 198 1.82 13.74 -23.41
C LYS A 198 0.46 13.98 -24.05
N GLU A 199 0.24 13.37 -25.21
CA GLU A 199 -1.01 13.54 -25.95
C GLU A 199 -2.16 12.82 -25.25
N SER A 200 -1.92 11.61 -24.76
CA SER A 200 -2.89 10.85 -23.94
C SER A 200 -3.31 11.64 -22.69
N PHE A 201 -2.34 12.25 -22.00
CA PHE A 201 -2.61 13.06 -20.81
C PHE A 201 -3.39 14.32 -21.15
N ARG A 202 -2.96 15.05 -22.20
CA ARG A 202 -3.67 16.25 -22.65
C ARG A 202 -5.12 15.93 -23.01
N ALA A 203 -5.34 14.89 -23.83
CA ALA A 203 -6.67 14.47 -24.26
C ALA A 203 -7.57 14.09 -23.07
N ALA A 204 -7.03 13.37 -22.09
CA ALA A 204 -7.77 13.03 -20.86
C ALA A 204 -8.20 14.29 -20.10
N CYS A 205 -7.31 15.27 -19.96
CA CYS A 205 -7.62 16.52 -19.25
C CYS A 205 -8.64 17.39 -20.02
N GLU A 206 -8.52 17.49 -21.34
CA GLU A 206 -9.48 18.22 -22.20
C GLU A 206 -10.88 17.59 -22.15
N ALA A 207 -10.94 16.25 -22.03
CA ALA A 207 -12.20 15.51 -21.86
C ALA A 207 -12.78 15.62 -20.42
N GLY A 208 -12.09 16.31 -19.50
CA GLY A 208 -12.55 16.47 -18.11
C GLY A 208 -12.45 15.20 -17.27
N LEU A 209 -11.52 14.29 -17.63
CA LEU A 209 -11.26 13.07 -16.90
C LEU A 209 -10.29 13.32 -15.73
N GLU A 210 -10.17 12.38 -14.79
CA GLU A 210 -9.31 12.55 -13.62
C GLU A 210 -7.81 12.59 -13.98
N GLY A 211 -7.42 11.89 -15.05
CA GLY A 211 -6.05 11.79 -15.50
C GLY A 211 -5.78 10.48 -16.22
N ILE A 212 -4.51 10.05 -16.19
CA ILE A 212 -4.08 8.78 -16.77
C ILE A 212 -3.21 7.98 -15.76
N VAL A 213 -3.17 6.66 -15.96
CA VAL A 213 -2.25 5.76 -15.28
C VAL A 213 -1.32 5.18 -16.33
N GLY A 214 -0.02 5.38 -16.14
CA GLY A 214 1.02 4.75 -16.97
C GLY A 214 1.53 3.50 -16.26
N LYS A 215 1.71 2.42 -17.00
CA LYS A 215 2.19 1.13 -16.50
C LYS A 215 3.30 0.62 -17.42
N LYS A 216 4.44 0.18 -16.88
CA LYS A 216 5.50 -0.42 -17.71
C LYS A 216 5.01 -1.73 -18.30
N ALA A 217 5.15 -1.90 -19.63
CA ALA A 217 4.62 -3.03 -20.37
C ALA A 217 5.24 -4.37 -19.93
N ASP A 218 6.50 -4.37 -19.55
CA ASP A 218 7.26 -5.55 -19.14
C ASP A 218 7.25 -5.81 -17.62
N SER A 219 6.55 -4.97 -16.83
CA SER A 219 6.55 -5.10 -15.37
C SER A 219 5.77 -6.30 -14.87
N VAL A 220 6.23 -6.86 -13.76
CA VAL A 220 5.51 -7.86 -12.98
C VAL A 220 4.56 -7.16 -11.98
N TYR A 221 3.62 -7.90 -11.42
CA TYR A 221 2.73 -7.38 -10.38
C TYR A 221 3.35 -7.62 -9.00
N SER A 222 4.07 -6.64 -8.49
CA SER A 222 4.85 -6.77 -7.24
C SER A 222 4.03 -6.52 -5.96
N GLY A 223 2.81 -5.98 -6.10
CA GLY A 223 1.99 -5.60 -4.94
C GLY A 223 2.53 -4.41 -4.15
N ALA A 224 3.32 -3.55 -4.78
CA ALA A 224 4.02 -2.46 -4.12
C ALA A 224 3.91 -1.13 -4.89
N ARG A 225 4.47 -0.08 -4.33
CA ARG A 225 4.71 1.19 -5.03
C ARG A 225 6.20 1.25 -5.40
N ASN A 226 6.52 0.83 -6.60
CA ASN A 226 7.91 0.67 -7.07
C ASN A 226 8.24 1.49 -8.32
N GLY A 227 7.32 2.37 -8.75
CA GLY A 227 7.51 3.18 -9.95
C GLY A 227 7.12 2.49 -11.27
N ASP A 228 6.80 1.20 -11.27
CA ASP A 228 6.34 0.52 -12.48
C ASP A 228 4.95 0.97 -12.93
N TRP A 229 4.15 1.45 -11.97
CA TRP A 229 2.88 2.14 -12.25
C TRP A 229 3.00 3.58 -11.78
N ILE A 230 2.58 4.51 -12.64
CA ILE A 230 2.55 5.95 -12.35
C ILE A 230 1.15 6.49 -12.59
N LYS A 231 0.85 7.63 -11.97
CA LYS A 231 -0.41 8.36 -12.23
C LYS A 231 -0.09 9.83 -12.49
N LEU A 232 -0.77 10.37 -13.49
CA LEU A 232 -0.79 11.83 -13.80
C LEU A 232 -2.22 12.29 -13.60
N LYS A 233 -2.39 13.32 -12.81
CA LYS A 233 -3.71 13.87 -12.47
C LYS A 233 -3.92 15.22 -13.16
N CYS A 234 -5.07 15.40 -13.80
CA CYS A 234 -5.46 16.66 -14.42
C CYS A 234 -5.75 17.74 -13.39
N GLU A 235 -6.17 17.32 -12.18
CA GLU A 235 -6.49 18.21 -11.07
C GLU A 235 -5.82 17.71 -9.80
N GLN A 236 -5.47 18.64 -8.89
CA GLN A 236 -4.96 18.27 -7.58
C GLN A 236 -6.11 17.71 -6.74
N ARG A 237 -6.03 16.43 -6.45
CA ARG A 237 -7.06 15.69 -5.74
C ARG A 237 -6.40 14.61 -4.85
N GLN A 238 -6.77 14.57 -3.58
CA GLN A 238 -6.17 13.63 -2.63
C GLN A 238 -7.13 13.37 -1.48
N GLU A 239 -6.95 12.25 -0.80
CA GLU A 239 -7.67 11.90 0.42
C GLU A 239 -7.07 12.62 1.62
N PHE A 240 -7.93 13.04 2.55
CA PHE A 240 -7.57 13.67 3.83
C PHE A 240 -8.39 13.08 4.96
N VAL A 241 -7.78 13.02 6.14
CA VAL A 241 -8.48 12.64 7.38
C VAL A 241 -9.24 13.86 7.90
N ILE A 242 -10.48 13.66 8.30
CA ILE A 242 -11.29 14.70 8.94
C ILE A 242 -10.98 14.66 10.45
N GLY A 243 -10.35 15.71 10.97
CA GLY A 243 -10.04 15.84 12.41
C GLY A 243 -10.92 16.84 13.15
N GLY A 244 -11.85 17.47 12.45
CA GLY A 244 -12.78 18.41 13.05
C GLY A 244 -13.63 19.13 12.01
N TYR A 245 -14.54 19.94 12.50
CA TYR A 245 -15.38 20.79 11.65
C TYR A 245 -15.71 22.11 12.33
N THR A 246 -16.18 23.06 11.55
CA THR A 246 -16.60 24.36 12.07
C THR A 246 -18.10 24.56 11.86
N LEU A 247 -18.68 25.33 12.76
CA LEU A 247 -20.04 25.86 12.65
C LEU A 247 -19.93 27.37 12.41
N SER A 248 -20.82 27.91 11.58
CA SER A 248 -20.91 29.35 11.32
C SER A 248 -22.08 29.95 12.08
N ASP A 249 -21.90 31.14 12.65
CA ASP A 249 -22.99 31.90 13.36
C ASP A 249 -24.19 32.22 12.46
N ARG A 250 -23.97 32.15 11.12
CA ARG A 250 -25.02 32.54 10.16
C ARG A 250 -26.00 31.41 9.83
N LYS A 251 -25.72 30.19 10.27
CA LYS A 251 -26.58 29.03 10.02
C LYS A 251 -26.93 28.37 11.34
N THR A 252 -28.19 28.20 11.56
CA THR A 252 -28.76 27.58 12.78
C THR A 252 -28.45 26.08 12.86
N SER A 253 -28.00 25.47 11.78
CA SER A 253 -27.58 24.09 11.75
C SER A 253 -26.58 23.86 10.61
N GLY A 254 -25.60 23.00 10.82
CA GLY A 254 -24.81 22.44 9.76
C GLY A 254 -23.31 22.72 9.81
N VAL A 255 -22.59 21.78 9.26
CA VAL A 255 -21.14 21.82 9.04
C VAL A 255 -20.81 22.97 8.07
N SER A 256 -20.00 23.93 8.50
CA SER A 256 -19.56 25.05 7.66
C SER A 256 -18.31 24.69 6.86
N SER A 257 -17.31 24.09 7.54
CA SER A 257 -16.10 23.58 6.87
C SER A 257 -15.54 22.38 7.63
N LEU A 258 -14.83 21.54 6.91
CA LEU A 258 -14.08 20.41 7.44
C LEU A 258 -12.64 20.82 7.73
N LEU A 259 -12.09 20.38 8.85
CA LEU A 259 -10.68 20.57 9.22
C LEU A 259 -9.96 19.27 8.86
N LEU A 260 -8.95 19.37 7.99
CA LEU A 260 -8.36 18.26 7.28
C LEU A 260 -6.91 18.02 7.70
N GLY A 261 -6.49 16.76 7.68
CA GLY A 261 -5.10 16.41 7.97
C GLY A 261 -4.59 15.21 7.22
N VAL A 262 -3.29 15.03 7.29
CA VAL A 262 -2.56 13.86 6.75
C VAL A 262 -1.62 13.33 7.84
N TYR A 263 -1.32 12.04 7.81
CA TYR A 263 -0.38 11.44 8.76
C TYR A 263 1.08 11.62 8.29
N ALA A 264 1.93 12.04 9.23
CA ALA A 264 3.38 12.09 9.05
C ALA A 264 4.03 11.70 10.38
N GLY A 265 4.94 10.73 10.36
CA GLY A 265 5.60 10.23 11.58
C GLY A 265 4.62 9.73 12.65
N GLY A 266 3.52 9.11 12.25
CA GLY A 266 2.48 8.60 13.15
C GLY A 266 1.55 9.66 13.76
N LYS A 267 1.78 10.95 13.47
CA LYS A 267 0.99 12.07 13.99
C LYS A 267 0.11 12.66 12.89
N LEU A 268 -1.09 13.10 13.26
CA LEU A 268 -1.97 13.79 12.32
C LEU A 268 -1.55 15.27 12.22
N ILE A 269 -1.16 15.68 11.03
CA ILE A 269 -0.69 17.05 10.73
C ILE A 269 -1.83 17.79 10.04
N TYR A 270 -2.16 18.98 10.55
CA TYR A 270 -3.19 19.82 9.96
C TYR A 270 -2.78 20.25 8.53
N ALA A 271 -3.68 20.06 7.58
CA ALA A 271 -3.44 20.32 6.14
C ALA A 271 -4.33 21.46 5.59
N GLY A 272 -5.29 21.96 6.36
CA GLY A 272 -6.17 23.02 5.89
C GLY A 272 -7.65 22.73 6.11
N ARG A 273 -8.50 23.49 5.44
CA ARG A 273 -9.95 23.37 5.59
C ARG A 273 -10.67 23.38 4.23
N ALA A 274 -11.76 22.62 4.14
CA ALA A 274 -12.65 22.63 2.98
C ALA A 274 -14.03 23.13 3.41
N GLY A 275 -14.43 24.29 2.88
CA GLY A 275 -15.74 24.90 3.14
C GLY A 275 -16.66 24.89 1.93
N THR A 276 -16.16 24.48 0.76
CA THR A 276 -16.92 24.38 -0.48
C THR A 276 -17.11 22.90 -0.88
N GLY A 277 -18.02 22.66 -1.79
CA GLY A 277 -18.33 21.30 -2.27
C GLY A 277 -19.21 20.48 -1.35
N LEU A 278 -19.70 21.06 -0.26
CA LEU A 278 -20.60 20.41 0.71
C LEU A 278 -22.05 20.75 0.35
N SER A 279 -22.79 19.79 -0.19
CA SER A 279 -24.24 19.92 -0.41
C SER A 279 -24.97 19.83 0.95
N GLU A 280 -26.25 20.16 0.98
CA GLU A 280 -27.10 19.99 2.17
C GLU A 280 -27.17 18.52 2.60
N ALA A 281 -27.26 17.60 1.63
CA ALA A 281 -27.25 16.16 1.87
C ALA A 281 -25.93 15.69 2.53
N ASP A 282 -24.79 16.18 2.02
CA ASP A 282 -23.48 15.89 2.61
C ASP A 282 -23.39 16.39 4.04
N ARG A 283 -23.85 17.61 4.30
CA ARG A 283 -23.83 18.21 5.66
C ARG A 283 -24.63 17.36 6.65
N LYS A 284 -25.82 16.93 6.27
CA LYS A 284 -26.70 16.10 7.08
C LYS A 284 -26.06 14.73 7.36
N GLU A 285 -25.49 14.10 6.32
CA GLU A 285 -24.78 12.83 6.46
C GLU A 285 -23.59 12.96 7.44
N LEU A 286 -22.76 13.97 7.21
CA LEU A 286 -21.58 14.25 8.05
C LEU A 286 -21.98 14.49 9.51
N GLU A 287 -23.03 15.27 9.76
CA GLU A 287 -23.53 15.50 11.12
C GLU A 287 -23.92 14.20 11.82
N GLY A 288 -24.60 13.29 11.12
CA GLY A 288 -24.94 11.97 11.64
C GLY A 288 -23.71 11.16 12.01
N LYS A 289 -22.71 11.14 11.14
CA LYS A 289 -21.45 10.41 11.36
C LYS A 289 -20.60 11.05 12.49
N PHE A 290 -20.61 12.37 12.58
CA PHE A 290 -19.82 13.12 13.59
C PHE A 290 -20.37 12.95 15.01
N ALA A 291 -21.65 12.64 15.18
CA ALA A 291 -22.30 12.57 16.48
C ALA A 291 -21.61 11.60 17.44
N GLY A 292 -21.14 10.44 16.92
CA GLY A 292 -20.52 9.39 17.71
C GLY A 292 -19.01 9.51 17.92
N ILE A 293 -18.35 10.47 17.24
CA ILE A 293 -16.87 10.56 17.23
C ILE A 293 -16.34 11.93 17.67
N LYS A 294 -17.15 12.71 18.41
CA LYS A 294 -16.70 14.00 18.97
C LYS A 294 -15.68 13.79 20.10
N ARG A 295 -14.69 14.68 20.17
CA ARG A 295 -13.67 14.67 21.22
C ARG A 295 -13.39 16.08 21.75
N MET A 296 -12.82 16.14 22.93
CA MET A 296 -12.52 17.42 23.60
C MET A 296 -11.24 18.06 23.07
N GLU A 297 -10.21 17.25 22.83
CA GLU A 297 -8.88 17.73 22.44
C GLU A 297 -8.68 17.64 20.93
N PRO A 298 -7.91 18.56 20.32
CA PRO A 298 -7.60 18.45 18.89
C PRO A 298 -6.83 17.17 18.58
N PRO A 299 -7.14 16.49 17.46
CA PRO A 299 -6.35 15.35 17.03
C PRO A 299 -5.04 15.73 16.30
N PHE A 300 -4.92 17.00 15.92
CA PHE A 300 -3.78 17.51 15.15
C PHE A 300 -2.60 17.86 16.06
N GLN A 301 -1.38 17.57 15.63
CA GLN A 301 -0.15 17.93 16.34
C GLN A 301 -0.09 19.46 16.58
N HIS A 302 -0.47 20.25 15.59
CA HIS A 302 -0.59 21.73 15.69
C HIS A 302 -1.99 22.10 15.18
N ALA A 303 -2.89 22.26 16.12
CA ALA A 303 -4.29 22.54 15.78
C ALA A 303 -4.47 23.99 15.29
N PRO A 304 -5.30 24.21 14.27
CA PRO A 304 -5.62 25.58 13.87
C PRO A 304 -6.46 26.29 14.94
N LYS A 305 -6.24 27.58 15.07
CA LYS A 305 -7.07 28.44 15.92
C LYS A 305 -8.41 28.75 15.22
N PRO A 306 -9.50 28.87 15.95
CA PRO A 306 -10.77 29.31 15.36
C PRO A 306 -10.64 30.74 14.81
N ARG A 307 -11.30 30.99 13.69
CA ARG A 307 -11.44 32.35 13.16
C ARG A 307 -12.49 33.10 14.01
N THR A 308 -12.53 34.42 13.86
CA THR A 308 -13.51 35.26 14.58
C THR A 308 -14.94 34.73 14.39
N LYS A 309 -15.66 34.50 15.46
CA LYS A 309 -17.05 34.01 15.52
C LYS A 309 -17.22 32.56 14.99
N GLU A 310 -16.16 31.75 14.95
CA GLU A 310 -16.19 30.38 14.51
C GLU A 310 -16.07 29.44 15.70
N LYS A 311 -16.92 28.42 15.77
CA LYS A 311 -16.81 27.34 16.74
C LYS A 311 -16.25 26.09 16.07
N ILE A 312 -15.17 25.56 16.64
CA ILE A 312 -14.58 24.29 16.19
C ILE A 312 -15.09 23.16 17.08
N THR A 313 -15.47 22.05 16.47
CA THR A 313 -15.71 20.76 17.11
C THR A 313 -14.69 19.76 16.60
N TRP A 314 -13.93 19.16 17.51
CA TRP A 314 -12.91 18.16 17.19
C TRP A 314 -13.53 16.78 17.06
N LEU A 315 -12.90 15.92 16.24
CA LEU A 315 -13.39 14.57 15.94
C LEU A 315 -12.25 13.54 16.08
N GLU A 316 -12.61 12.33 16.49
CA GLU A 316 -11.70 11.20 16.33
C GLU A 316 -11.37 11.05 14.85
N PRO A 317 -10.07 10.86 14.50
CA PRO A 317 -9.64 10.87 13.10
C PRO A 317 -9.92 9.54 12.41
N GLU A 318 -11.20 9.21 12.25
CA GLU A 318 -11.71 7.94 11.71
C GLU A 318 -12.26 8.07 10.28
N LEU A 319 -12.62 9.29 9.88
CA LEU A 319 -13.26 9.52 8.58
C LEU A 319 -12.26 10.10 7.58
N VAL A 320 -12.34 9.60 6.36
CA VAL A 320 -11.52 10.07 5.22
C VAL A 320 -12.42 10.74 4.19
N ALA A 321 -11.98 11.89 3.71
CA ALA A 321 -12.66 12.65 2.65
C ALA A 321 -11.77 12.77 1.42
N GLU A 322 -12.38 12.68 0.26
CA GLU A 322 -11.78 13.08 -1.02
C GLU A 322 -11.89 14.59 -1.15
N ILE A 323 -10.77 15.26 -1.41
CA ILE A 323 -10.70 16.73 -1.50
C ILE A 323 -10.00 17.11 -2.82
N LYS A 324 -10.67 17.97 -3.61
CA LYS A 324 -10.05 18.70 -4.71
C LYS A 324 -9.48 20.02 -4.18
N PHE A 325 -8.32 20.42 -4.64
CA PHE A 325 -7.68 21.68 -4.21
C PHE A 325 -6.83 22.27 -5.33
N ALA A 326 -6.50 23.55 -5.23
CA ALA A 326 -5.69 24.22 -6.27
C ALA A 326 -4.20 23.84 -6.13
N GLU A 327 -3.66 23.99 -4.90
CA GLU A 327 -2.24 23.76 -4.64
C GLU A 327 -1.99 23.59 -3.13
N TRP A 328 -0.82 23.09 -2.79
CA TRP A 328 -0.26 23.19 -1.46
C TRP A 328 0.51 24.50 -1.33
N THR A 329 0.25 25.27 -0.28
CA THR A 329 1.04 26.47 0.05
C THR A 329 2.41 26.08 0.61
N GLU A 330 3.31 27.06 0.72
CA GLU A 330 4.63 26.89 1.36
C GLU A 330 4.51 26.41 2.81
N ASP A 331 3.45 26.80 3.50
CA ASP A 331 3.14 26.36 4.88
C ASP A 331 2.49 24.96 4.94
N ASN A 332 2.46 24.23 3.83
CA ASN A 332 1.82 22.91 3.72
C ASN A 332 0.31 22.94 4.05
N LEU A 333 -0.37 23.99 3.62
CA LEU A 333 -1.82 24.09 3.73
C LEU A 333 -2.49 24.03 2.36
N LEU A 334 -3.71 23.55 2.31
CA LEU A 334 -4.50 23.46 1.08
C LEU A 334 -5.08 24.82 0.70
N ARG A 335 -4.97 25.16 -0.57
CA ARG A 335 -5.59 26.34 -1.15
C ARG A 335 -6.82 25.96 -1.99
N GLN A 336 -7.94 26.67 -1.80
CA GLN A 336 -9.21 26.45 -2.53
C GLN A 336 -9.71 25.00 -2.43
N ALA A 337 -9.65 24.43 -1.23
CA ALA A 337 -10.06 23.04 -1.00
C ALA A 337 -11.59 22.88 -1.07
N SER A 338 -12.04 21.86 -1.80
CA SER A 338 -13.45 21.52 -2.03
C SER A 338 -13.71 20.05 -1.76
N PHE A 339 -14.73 19.75 -0.97
CA PHE A 339 -15.16 18.40 -0.63
C PHE A 339 -15.75 17.70 -1.86
N LYS A 340 -15.41 16.42 -2.03
CA LYS A 340 -15.90 15.57 -3.14
C LYS A 340 -16.64 14.33 -2.67
N GLY A 341 -16.48 13.96 -1.39
CA GLY A 341 -17.17 12.80 -0.82
C GLY A 341 -16.36 12.13 0.28
N LEU A 342 -17.00 11.22 1.01
CA LEU A 342 -16.33 10.38 1.99
C LEU A 342 -15.70 9.14 1.31
N ARG A 343 -14.57 8.68 1.83
CA ARG A 343 -13.90 7.46 1.38
C ARG A 343 -13.99 6.40 2.47
N THR A 344 -14.92 5.47 2.31
CA THR A 344 -15.11 4.36 3.26
C THR A 344 -14.19 3.16 2.97
N ASP A 345 -13.52 3.20 1.83
CA ASP A 345 -12.55 2.19 1.37
C ASP A 345 -11.11 2.47 1.84
N LYS A 346 -10.87 3.60 2.53
CA LYS A 346 -9.53 4.02 2.94
C LYS A 346 -9.36 3.92 4.46
N ASN A 347 -8.18 3.46 4.88
CA ASN A 347 -7.78 3.50 6.28
C ASN A 347 -7.22 4.90 6.60
N PRO A 348 -7.76 5.61 7.60
CA PRO A 348 -7.27 6.96 7.94
C PRO A 348 -5.76 7.01 8.23
N ARG A 349 -5.19 5.99 8.86
CA ARG A 349 -3.76 5.94 9.22
C ARG A 349 -2.82 5.91 8.00
N ASP A 350 -3.33 5.49 6.84
CA ASP A 350 -2.55 5.40 5.60
C ASP A 350 -2.55 6.70 4.81
N ILE A 351 -3.34 7.70 5.23
CA ILE A 351 -3.50 8.97 4.50
C ILE A 351 -2.29 9.88 4.77
N LYS A 352 -1.44 10.00 3.77
CA LYS A 352 -0.20 10.80 3.79
C LYS A 352 -0.26 11.86 2.68
N LYS A 353 0.51 12.94 2.83
CA LYS A 353 0.69 13.89 1.74
C LYS A 353 1.27 13.18 0.51
N GLU A 354 0.57 13.23 -0.60
CA GLU A 354 1.12 12.71 -1.86
C GLU A 354 2.26 13.62 -2.32
N LYS A 355 3.42 13.02 -2.54
CA LYS A 355 4.57 13.70 -3.14
C LYS A 355 4.74 13.16 -4.55
N ALA A 356 4.92 14.05 -5.50
CA ALA A 356 5.35 13.65 -6.83
C ALA A 356 6.87 13.50 -6.82
N ASP A 357 7.35 12.39 -7.35
CA ASP A 357 8.77 12.24 -7.61
C ASP A 357 9.10 12.92 -8.95
N GLU A 358 9.93 13.93 -8.89
CA GLU A 358 10.28 14.75 -10.05
C GLU A 358 11.25 14.05 -11.02
N GLU A 359 11.80 12.89 -10.63
CA GLU A 359 12.80 12.19 -11.44
C GLU A 359 12.43 10.71 -11.70
N LEU A 360 11.47 10.50 -12.63
CA LEU A 360 11.47 9.26 -13.40
C LEU A 360 12.04 9.59 -14.80
N GLN A 361 13.35 9.86 -14.86
CA GLN A 361 14.05 9.79 -16.14
C GLN A 361 14.24 8.30 -16.50
N PRO A 362 14.03 7.90 -17.74
CA PRO A 362 14.33 6.54 -18.12
C PRO A 362 15.82 6.29 -17.87
N GLN A 363 16.11 5.35 -17.00
CA GLN A 363 17.45 4.79 -16.97
C GLN A 363 17.61 4.02 -18.29
N SER A 364 18.01 4.71 -19.35
CA SER A 364 18.75 4.03 -20.40
C SER A 364 20.00 3.45 -19.70
N ALA A 365 20.38 2.26 -20.06
CA ALA A 365 21.59 1.62 -19.57
C ALA A 365 22.82 2.42 -20.01
N ALA A 366 23.00 3.59 -19.42
CA ALA A 366 24.16 4.43 -19.54
C ALA A 366 24.46 4.89 -18.12
N GLN A 367 25.49 4.32 -17.58
CA GLN A 367 26.21 4.63 -16.35
C GLN A 367 25.84 5.99 -15.74
N GLU A 368 25.01 5.98 -14.68
CA GLU A 368 25.02 7.09 -13.76
C GLU A 368 26.39 7.11 -13.06
N THR A 369 27.22 8.02 -13.51
CA THR A 369 28.34 8.44 -12.70
C THR A 369 27.77 9.17 -11.50
N GLU A 370 27.56 8.47 -10.40
CA GLU A 370 27.52 9.09 -9.09
C GLU A 370 28.72 10.06 -9.02
N LYS A 371 28.51 11.26 -8.51
CA LYS A 371 29.61 12.14 -8.12
C LYS A 371 30.40 11.41 -7.02
N VAL A 372 31.32 10.59 -7.46
CA VAL A 372 32.33 10.02 -6.59
C VAL A 372 33.25 11.16 -6.21
N VAL A 373 33.08 11.64 -5.01
CA VAL A 373 34.22 12.29 -4.35
C VAL A 373 35.24 11.18 -4.15
N ALA A 374 36.29 11.22 -4.94
CA ALA A 374 37.35 10.24 -4.92
C ALA A 374 38.05 10.25 -3.56
N ALA A 375 37.61 9.34 -2.70
CA ALA A 375 38.43 8.86 -1.60
C ALA A 375 38.68 7.38 -1.88
N ASN A 376 39.89 7.01 -1.97
CA ASN A 376 40.43 5.68 -2.26
C ASN A 376 40.03 4.66 -1.19
N THR A 377 38.74 4.29 -1.13
CA THR A 377 38.26 3.19 -0.29
C THR A 377 37.14 2.44 -1.04
N ASN A 378 37.33 1.14 -1.19
CA ASN A 378 36.33 0.22 -1.72
C ASN A 378 35.12 0.16 -0.76
N SER A 379 34.26 1.19 -0.79
CA SER A 379 33.09 1.30 0.09
C SER A 379 31.99 2.15 -0.55
N ILE A 380 30.74 1.82 -0.24
CA ILE A 380 29.54 2.58 -0.63
C ILE A 380 28.78 3.02 0.62
N ILE A 381 27.92 4.01 0.52
CA ILE A 381 27.06 4.46 1.62
C ILE A 381 25.60 4.17 1.26
N ILE A 382 24.90 3.45 2.13
CA ILE A 382 23.47 3.13 1.98
C ILE A 382 22.76 3.60 3.25
N GLU A 383 21.79 4.49 3.13
CA GLU A 383 21.03 5.07 4.27
C GLU A 383 21.94 5.59 5.40
N GLY A 384 23.06 6.20 5.01
CA GLY A 384 24.04 6.76 5.95
C GLY A 384 24.93 5.73 6.64
N ILE A 385 24.90 4.47 6.21
CA ILE A 385 25.76 3.39 6.70
C ILE A 385 26.83 3.07 5.65
N LYS A 386 28.09 3.09 6.07
CA LYS A 386 29.24 2.76 5.20
C LYS A 386 29.37 1.24 5.05
N ILE A 387 29.22 0.75 3.83
CA ILE A 387 29.38 -0.67 3.47
C ILE A 387 30.77 -0.84 2.87
N SER A 388 31.64 -1.52 3.57
CA SER A 388 33.00 -1.82 3.08
C SER A 388 32.99 -3.06 2.18
N ASN A 389 33.82 -3.06 1.16
CA ASN A 389 33.96 -4.14 0.18
C ASN A 389 32.57 -4.56 -0.40
N PRO A 390 31.82 -3.62 -1.00
CA PRO A 390 30.47 -3.92 -1.48
C PRO A 390 30.44 -5.02 -2.55
N ASP A 391 31.48 -5.19 -3.31
CA ASP A 391 31.60 -6.18 -4.39
C ASP A 391 31.93 -7.58 -3.89
N LYS A 392 32.10 -7.76 -2.58
CA LYS A 392 32.35 -9.09 -2.01
C LYS A 392 31.15 -10.02 -2.24
N VAL A 393 31.37 -11.12 -2.94
CA VAL A 393 30.33 -12.13 -3.20
C VAL A 393 29.96 -12.83 -1.90
N ILE A 394 28.64 -12.86 -1.59
CA ILE A 394 28.06 -13.52 -0.40
C ILE A 394 27.33 -14.81 -0.84
N PHE A 395 26.61 -14.78 -1.95
CA PHE A 395 25.97 -15.94 -2.56
C PHE A 395 26.63 -16.20 -3.90
N THR A 396 26.91 -17.44 -4.22
CA THR A 396 27.65 -17.81 -5.44
C THR A 396 26.76 -18.25 -6.58
N ASP A 397 25.49 -18.59 -6.31
CA ASP A 397 24.52 -18.97 -7.33
C ASP A 397 23.10 -18.62 -6.85
N PRO A 398 22.46 -17.58 -7.38
CA PRO A 398 23.08 -16.56 -8.25
C PRO A 398 24.15 -15.75 -7.52
N GLU A 399 25.04 -15.14 -8.27
CA GLU A 399 26.08 -14.29 -7.68
C GLU A 399 25.45 -13.00 -7.10
N ILE A 400 25.44 -12.89 -5.76
CA ILE A 400 24.91 -11.73 -5.04
C ILE A 400 26.00 -11.19 -4.13
N THR A 401 26.27 -9.91 -4.27
CA THR A 401 27.33 -9.24 -3.52
C THR A 401 26.84 -8.70 -2.18
N LYS A 402 27.75 -8.30 -1.32
CA LYS A 402 27.47 -7.64 -0.06
C LYS A 402 26.70 -6.32 -0.26
N GLY A 403 27.04 -5.58 -1.31
CA GLY A 403 26.32 -4.37 -1.70
C GLY A 403 24.85 -4.68 -2.05
N ASP A 404 24.62 -5.77 -2.78
CA ASP A 404 23.25 -6.18 -3.15
C ASP A 404 22.43 -6.57 -1.93
N VAL A 405 23.01 -7.35 -1.02
CA VAL A 405 22.35 -7.72 0.25
C VAL A 405 21.99 -6.47 1.05
N SER A 406 22.92 -5.50 1.12
CA SER A 406 22.67 -4.26 1.88
C SER A 406 21.58 -3.41 1.23
N ARG A 407 21.54 -3.31 -0.11
CA ARG A 407 20.47 -2.64 -0.87
C ARG A 407 19.14 -3.35 -0.66
N TYR A 408 19.13 -4.67 -0.72
CA TYR A 408 17.92 -5.46 -0.47
C TYR A 408 17.33 -5.15 0.91
N TYR A 409 18.15 -5.15 1.97
CA TYR A 409 17.65 -4.81 3.31
C TYR A 409 17.10 -3.38 3.40
N ALA A 410 17.70 -2.43 2.69
CA ALA A 410 17.17 -1.07 2.61
C ALA A 410 15.77 -1.05 1.97
N GLN A 411 15.59 -1.82 0.89
CA GLN A 411 14.32 -1.89 0.16
C GLN A 411 13.21 -2.57 0.96
N VAL A 412 13.52 -3.63 1.72
CA VAL A 412 12.50 -4.38 2.48
C VAL A 412 12.32 -3.87 3.91
N ALA A 413 13.09 -2.87 4.34
CA ALA A 413 13.12 -2.40 5.73
C ALA A 413 11.73 -2.07 6.28
N GLU A 414 10.90 -1.34 5.53
CA GLU A 414 9.55 -0.96 5.97
C GLU A 414 8.66 -2.17 6.24
N ARG A 415 8.87 -3.26 5.51
CA ARG A 415 8.09 -4.51 5.68
C ARG A 415 8.67 -5.38 6.80
N MET A 416 9.99 -5.38 6.94
CA MET A 416 10.69 -6.26 7.89
C MET A 416 10.67 -5.70 9.31
N LEU A 417 10.85 -4.39 9.48
CA LEU A 417 10.97 -3.76 10.80
C LEU A 417 9.79 -4.05 11.75
N PRO A 418 8.53 -4.11 11.33
CA PRO A 418 7.45 -4.47 12.24
C PRO A 418 7.60 -5.85 12.91
N TYR A 419 8.40 -6.73 12.31
CA TYR A 419 8.61 -8.09 12.81
C TYR A 419 9.92 -8.26 13.58
N VAL A 420 10.92 -7.42 13.32
CA VAL A 420 12.25 -7.58 13.91
C VAL A 420 12.64 -6.44 14.87
N SER A 421 12.00 -5.27 14.78
CA SER A 421 12.35 -4.15 15.65
C SER A 421 11.89 -4.40 17.09
N ARG A 422 12.73 -3.98 18.04
CA ARG A 422 12.50 -4.14 19.49
C ARG A 422 12.34 -5.59 19.93
N ARG A 423 12.90 -6.53 19.16
CA ARG A 423 12.97 -7.96 19.51
C ARG A 423 14.44 -8.33 19.60
N ILE A 424 14.78 -9.10 20.63
CA ILE A 424 16.13 -9.67 20.76
C ILE A 424 16.32 -10.65 19.60
N LEU A 425 17.42 -10.48 18.89
CA LEU A 425 17.68 -11.24 17.67
C LEU A 425 18.85 -12.21 17.87
N SER A 426 18.70 -13.39 17.29
CA SER A 426 19.80 -14.30 17.04
C SER A 426 20.03 -14.35 15.54
N ILE A 427 21.13 -13.75 15.10
CA ILE A 427 21.41 -13.55 13.67
C ILE A 427 22.47 -14.55 13.21
N VAL A 428 22.25 -15.16 12.04
CA VAL A 428 23.27 -16.01 11.41
C VAL A 428 24.25 -15.10 10.65
N ARG A 429 25.52 -15.23 10.95
CA ARG A 429 26.57 -14.42 10.36
C ARG A 429 27.53 -15.30 9.53
N CYS A 430 27.70 -14.93 8.27
CA CYS A 430 28.53 -15.69 7.30
C CYS A 430 29.62 -14.76 6.72
N PRO A 431 30.70 -14.48 7.47
CA PRO A 431 31.70 -13.49 7.07
C PRO A 431 32.43 -13.78 5.76
N LYS A 432 32.45 -15.04 5.32
CA LYS A 432 33.14 -15.48 4.09
C LYS A 432 32.16 -15.92 2.98
N GLY A 433 30.85 -15.65 3.17
CA GLY A 433 29.80 -16.11 2.27
C GLY A 433 29.09 -17.35 2.81
N ILE A 434 27.89 -17.64 2.33
CA ILE A 434 27.02 -18.70 2.87
C ILE A 434 27.55 -20.12 2.63
N SER A 435 28.41 -20.29 1.64
CA SER A 435 29.08 -21.57 1.36
C SER A 435 30.22 -21.91 2.32
N GLN A 436 30.53 -21.01 3.25
CA GLN A 436 31.58 -21.16 4.26
C GLN A 436 31.00 -21.21 5.66
N THR A 437 31.87 -21.32 6.68
CA THR A 437 31.45 -21.42 8.08
C THR A 437 30.66 -20.19 8.52
N CYS A 438 29.42 -20.41 8.96
CA CYS A 438 28.53 -19.41 9.56
C CYS A 438 28.43 -19.66 11.08
N PHE A 439 28.06 -18.64 11.84
CA PHE A 439 27.85 -18.76 13.28
C PHE A 439 26.71 -17.84 13.73
N TYR A 440 26.11 -18.19 14.88
CA TYR A 440 25.06 -17.36 15.48
C TYR A 440 25.68 -16.21 16.26
N LYS A 441 25.13 -15.00 16.06
CA LYS A 441 25.47 -13.80 16.81
C LYS A 441 24.26 -13.40 17.65
N LYS A 442 24.41 -13.42 18.98
CA LYS A 442 23.39 -13.02 19.96
C LYS A 442 23.73 -11.71 20.67
N HIS A 443 25.01 -11.38 20.73
CA HIS A 443 25.53 -10.22 21.47
C HIS A 443 25.88 -9.08 20.52
N PRO A 444 25.77 -7.81 20.98
CA PRO A 444 26.08 -6.69 20.13
C PRO A 444 27.55 -6.67 19.68
N GLY A 445 27.78 -6.15 18.49
CA GLY A 445 29.11 -5.76 18.02
C GLY A 445 29.41 -4.34 18.46
N PRO A 446 30.56 -3.77 18.01
CA PRO A 446 30.84 -2.34 18.24
C PRO A 446 29.66 -1.50 17.79
N GLY A 447 29.24 -0.55 18.61
CA GLY A 447 28.03 0.25 18.44
C GLY A 447 27.82 0.74 17.02
N SER A 448 26.64 0.46 16.47
CA SER A 448 26.23 0.86 15.13
C SER A 448 24.93 1.64 15.20
N LYS A 449 24.80 2.62 14.32
CA LYS A 449 23.59 3.44 14.22
C LYS A 449 22.35 2.55 13.98
N GLY A 450 21.32 2.72 14.79
CA GLY A 450 20.07 1.97 14.66
C GLY A 450 20.08 0.58 15.31
N ILE A 451 21.13 0.25 16.07
CA ILE A 451 21.20 -0.95 16.91
C ILE A 451 21.20 -0.50 18.37
N VAL A 452 20.31 -1.06 19.17
CA VAL A 452 20.17 -0.76 20.59
C VAL A 452 20.61 -1.97 21.41
N THR A 453 21.53 -1.75 22.36
CA THR A 453 22.01 -2.76 23.29
C THR A 453 21.19 -2.69 24.58
N ILE A 454 20.76 -3.84 25.08
CA ILE A 454 20.04 -3.95 26.35
C ILE A 454 20.65 -5.04 27.21
N PRO A 455 20.89 -4.80 28.50
CA PRO A 455 21.36 -5.83 29.42
C PRO A 455 20.16 -6.69 29.85
N ILE A 456 20.34 -8.00 29.82
CA ILE A 456 19.31 -8.99 30.20
C ILE A 456 19.93 -9.96 31.22
N ALA A 457 19.20 -10.27 32.28
CA ALA A 457 19.59 -11.28 33.25
C ALA A 457 19.42 -12.68 32.63
N THR A 458 20.47 -13.45 32.60
CA THR A 458 20.47 -14.84 32.15
C THR A 458 19.99 -15.78 33.26
N GLY A 459 19.67 -17.02 32.91
CA GLY A 459 19.12 -18.01 33.88
C GLY A 459 20.04 -18.35 35.06
N ASP A 460 21.33 -18.05 34.97
CA ASP A 460 22.34 -18.16 36.02
C ASP A 460 22.50 -16.87 36.85
N GLY A 461 21.75 -15.84 36.54
CA GLY A 461 21.76 -14.57 37.27
C GLY A 461 22.81 -13.55 36.83
N GLU A 462 23.58 -13.86 35.78
CA GLU A 462 24.53 -12.90 35.20
C GLU A 462 23.79 -11.95 34.26
N MET A 463 24.35 -10.74 34.08
CA MET A 463 23.81 -9.75 33.12
C MET A 463 24.62 -9.85 31.83
N GLU A 464 23.94 -10.16 30.73
CA GLU A 464 24.54 -10.20 29.40
C GLU A 464 23.92 -9.15 28.49
N ASP A 465 24.75 -8.57 27.62
CA ASP A 465 24.30 -7.59 26.66
C ASP A 465 23.73 -8.27 25.40
N TYR A 466 22.46 -8.05 25.16
CA TYR A 466 21.76 -8.44 23.92
C TYR A 466 21.47 -7.20 23.09
N PHE A 467 20.92 -7.37 21.90
CA PHE A 467 20.63 -6.24 21.03
C PHE A 467 19.35 -6.46 20.23
N TYR A 468 18.77 -5.35 19.82
CA TYR A 468 17.69 -5.33 18.82
C TYR A 468 17.97 -4.24 17.78
N ILE A 469 17.32 -4.40 16.61
CA ILE A 469 17.35 -3.44 15.52
C ILE A 469 16.19 -2.45 15.72
N GLU A 470 16.49 -1.16 15.73
CA GLU A 470 15.49 -0.12 15.97
C GLU A 470 14.89 0.44 14.67
N ASN A 471 15.70 0.52 13.61
CA ASN A 471 15.31 1.20 12.37
C ASN A 471 16.10 0.67 11.17
N THR A 472 15.83 1.23 9.98
CA THR A 472 16.47 0.86 8.71
C THR A 472 17.99 0.89 8.78
N SER A 473 18.57 1.92 9.41
CA SER A 473 20.04 2.02 9.54
C SER A 473 20.62 0.83 10.30
N GLY A 474 19.93 0.36 11.36
CA GLY A 474 20.33 -0.83 12.12
C GLY A 474 20.27 -2.11 11.30
N LEU A 475 19.25 -2.25 10.46
CA LEU A 475 19.11 -3.40 9.56
C LEU A 475 20.30 -3.45 8.56
N ILE A 476 20.61 -2.32 7.96
CA ILE A 476 21.74 -2.19 7.00
C ILE A 476 23.09 -2.37 7.70
N ALA A 477 23.24 -1.88 8.93
CA ALA A 477 24.46 -2.05 9.72
C ALA A 477 24.72 -3.53 10.02
N GLU A 478 23.71 -4.33 10.29
CA GLU A 478 23.86 -5.79 10.45
C GLU A 478 24.16 -6.49 9.12
N ALA A 479 23.57 -6.06 8.00
CA ALA A 479 23.94 -6.54 6.65
C ALA A 479 25.41 -6.27 6.33
N GLN A 480 25.97 -5.15 6.74
CA GLN A 480 27.42 -4.86 6.62
C GLN A 480 28.32 -5.94 7.25
N UNK A 481 27.78 -6.58 8.07
CA UNK A 481 28.52 -7.53 8.78
C UNK A 481 28.44 -8.86 8.17
N UNK A 482 27.70 -8.83 7.08
CA UNK A 482 27.56 -10.00 6.44
C UNK A 482 26.63 -10.89 7.14
N UNK A 483 25.82 -10.35 7.61
CA UNK A 483 24.84 -11.03 8.29
C UNK A 483 23.88 -11.48 7.28
N UNK A 484 23.63 -12.41 7.24
CA UNK A 484 22.60 -12.97 6.53
C UNK A 484 21.53 -13.17 7.49
N UNK A 485 20.71 -12.73 7.40
CA UNK A 485 19.63 -12.88 8.27
C UNK A 485 18.96 -14.07 7.89
N UNK A 486 18.91 -14.64 8.47
CA UNK A 486 18.20 -15.81 8.25
C UNK A 486 16.90 -15.79 8.74
#